data_9e7ae57ea70ebe0989e86ab669faf5b2
#
_entry.id   9e7ae57ea70ebe0989e86ab669faf5b2
#
_cell.length_a   1.000
_cell.length_b   1.000
_cell.length_c   1.000
_cell.angle_alpha   90.00
_cell.angle_beta   90.00
_cell.angle_gamma   90.00
#
_symmetry.space_group_name_H-M   'P 1'
#
loop_
_entity.id
_entity.type
_entity.pdbx_description
1 polymer ?
#
loop_
_entity_poly.entity_id
_entity_poly.type
_entity_poly.pdbx_seq_one_letter_code
_entity_poly.pdbx_strand_id
1 'polypeptide(L)'
;MKEKITIYTSETCPYCKTVKDKLKESSIKFTEKDTVKSKKEWEEVFNLTKTPTTPTVEINGEFLVPGRDFQQPEHLISILSNFKKSKYSNNRQTIELLRTLNFNIFTAFQRMQQILQQIENNTKKEEENEHKSTS
;
A
#
# COMPACT_ATOMS: atom_id res chain seq x y z
N MET A 1 -10.42 11.13 -23.11
CA MET A 1 -11.35 10.83 -22.00
C MET A 1 -10.65 11.03 -20.68
N LYS A 2 -11.29 11.76 -19.78
CA LYS A 2 -10.74 11.95 -18.44
C LYS A 2 -10.93 10.66 -17.64
N GLU A 3 -9.89 10.20 -17.02
CA GLU A 3 -9.94 9.03 -16.16
C GLU A 3 -10.78 9.30 -14.91
N LYS A 4 -11.60 8.32 -14.54
CA LYS A 4 -12.44 8.42 -13.35
C LYS A 4 -11.62 7.94 -12.14
N ILE A 5 -11.38 8.86 -11.21
CA ILE A 5 -10.65 8.58 -9.98
C ILE A 5 -11.62 8.64 -8.81
N THR A 6 -11.64 7.59 -8.00
CA THR A 6 -12.41 7.52 -6.76
C THR A 6 -11.43 7.28 -5.60
N ILE A 7 -11.59 8.02 -4.51
CA ILE A 7 -10.79 7.85 -3.32
C ILE A 7 -11.68 7.41 -2.14
N TYR A 8 -11.31 6.31 -1.51
CA TYR A 8 -11.99 5.79 -0.33
C TYR A 8 -11.29 6.30 0.91
N THR A 9 -12.01 7.00 1.78
CA THR A 9 -11.47 7.68 2.94
C THR A 9 -12.23 7.33 4.22
N SER A 10 -11.65 7.65 5.37
CA SER A 10 -12.26 7.56 6.69
C SER A 10 -12.14 8.91 7.38
N GLU A 11 -13.14 9.28 8.17
CA GLU A 11 -13.14 10.53 8.94
C GLU A 11 -11.98 10.62 9.93
N THR A 12 -11.52 9.48 10.43
CA THR A 12 -10.43 9.38 11.42
C THR A 12 -9.04 9.19 10.79
N CYS A 13 -8.91 9.37 9.49
CA CYS A 13 -7.67 9.13 8.75
C CYS A 13 -6.94 10.46 8.44
N PRO A 14 -5.89 10.84 9.18
CA PRO A 14 -5.11 12.05 8.90
C PRO A 14 -4.43 12.00 7.52
N TYR A 15 -3.94 10.84 7.13
CA TYR A 15 -3.29 10.64 5.84
C TYR A 15 -4.24 10.82 4.65
N CYS A 16 -5.52 10.47 4.83
CA CYS A 16 -6.57 10.74 3.82
C CYS A 16 -6.67 12.24 3.50
N LYS A 17 -6.61 13.09 4.53
CA LYS A 17 -6.62 14.55 4.35
C LYS A 17 -5.40 15.01 3.55
N THR A 18 -4.22 14.57 3.93
CA THR A 18 -2.96 14.90 3.26
C THR A 18 -3.00 14.53 1.78
N VAL A 19 -3.48 13.32 1.47
CA VAL A 19 -3.60 12.84 0.08
C VAL A 19 -4.61 13.67 -0.70
N LYS A 20 -5.78 13.97 -0.14
CA LYS A 20 -6.79 14.80 -0.80
C LYS A 20 -6.27 16.21 -1.10
N ASP A 21 -5.59 16.83 -0.16
CA ASP A 21 -5.02 18.16 -0.35
C ASP A 21 -3.98 18.15 -1.47
N LYS A 22 -3.13 17.13 -1.52
CA LYS A 22 -2.14 16.97 -2.57
C LYS A 22 -2.74 16.74 -3.95
N LEU A 23 -3.82 15.96 -4.04
CA LEU A 23 -4.57 15.77 -5.29
C LEU A 23 -5.16 17.09 -5.78
N LYS A 24 -5.72 17.90 -4.89
CA LYS A 24 -6.26 19.23 -5.22
C LYS A 24 -5.18 20.18 -5.71
N GLU A 25 -4.03 20.23 -5.01
CA GLU A 25 -2.86 21.03 -5.41
C GLU A 25 -2.37 20.67 -6.82
N SER A 26 -2.44 19.38 -7.16
CA SER A 26 -2.04 18.87 -8.47
C SER A 26 -3.15 18.96 -9.53
N SER A 27 -4.27 19.61 -9.22
CA SER A 27 -5.43 19.77 -10.11
C SER A 27 -6.03 18.43 -10.59
N ILE A 28 -5.88 17.38 -9.82
CA ILE A 28 -6.45 16.06 -10.10
C ILE A 28 -7.86 15.99 -9.52
N LYS A 29 -8.85 15.77 -10.40
CA LYS A 29 -10.24 15.62 -10.00
C LYS A 29 -10.52 14.20 -9.52
N PHE A 30 -11.23 14.08 -8.42
CA PHE A 30 -11.59 12.79 -7.84
C PHE A 30 -12.98 12.85 -7.19
N THR A 31 -13.59 11.69 -7.03
CA THR A 31 -14.80 11.48 -6.23
C THR A 31 -14.40 10.86 -4.89
N GLU A 32 -14.83 11.44 -3.78
CA GLU A 32 -14.59 10.89 -2.46
C GLU A 32 -15.73 10.00 -2.02
N LYS A 33 -15.40 8.84 -1.46
CA LYS A 33 -16.35 7.92 -0.82
C LYS A 33 -15.87 7.58 0.59
N ASP A 34 -16.72 7.85 1.56
CA ASP A 34 -16.46 7.46 2.95
C ASP A 34 -16.71 5.98 3.12
N THR A 35 -15.79 5.28 3.78
CA THR A 35 -15.85 3.81 3.97
C THR A 35 -17.03 3.33 4.81
N VAL A 36 -17.56 4.19 5.68
CA VAL A 36 -18.74 3.88 6.50
C VAL A 36 -20.02 4.12 5.71
N LYS A 37 -20.12 5.27 5.04
CA LYS A 37 -21.30 5.67 4.25
C LYS A 37 -21.46 4.82 3.00
N SER A 38 -20.35 4.42 2.38
CA SER A 38 -20.31 3.58 1.17
C SER A 38 -19.86 2.15 1.50
N LYS A 39 -20.42 1.56 2.54
CA LYS A 39 -19.99 0.28 3.10
C LYS A 39 -19.94 -0.84 2.07
N LYS A 40 -20.98 -0.99 1.24
CA LYS A 40 -21.05 -2.04 0.22
C LYS A 40 -19.90 -1.96 -0.78
N GLU A 41 -19.64 -0.76 -1.29
CA GLU A 41 -18.56 -0.50 -2.23
C GLU A 41 -17.20 -0.72 -1.59
N TRP A 42 -17.04 -0.33 -0.33
CA TRP A 42 -15.83 -0.58 0.44
C TRP A 42 -15.59 -2.07 0.68
N GLU A 43 -16.63 -2.85 0.95
CA GLU A 43 -16.53 -4.31 1.08
C GLU A 43 -16.05 -4.97 -0.22
N GLU A 44 -16.51 -4.47 -1.38
CA GLU A 44 -15.99 -4.93 -2.68
C GLU A 44 -14.51 -4.62 -2.86
N VAL A 45 -14.09 -3.41 -2.51
CA VAL A 45 -12.67 -3.02 -2.53
C VAL A 45 -11.84 -3.93 -1.63
N PHE A 46 -12.30 -4.18 -0.41
CA PHE A 46 -11.65 -5.10 0.52
C PHE A 46 -11.56 -6.53 -0.04
N ASN A 47 -12.63 -7.03 -0.63
CA ASN A 47 -12.66 -8.37 -1.23
C ASN A 47 -11.69 -8.50 -2.40
N LEU A 48 -11.47 -7.45 -3.15
CA LEU A 48 -10.54 -7.43 -4.28
C LEU A 48 -9.08 -7.26 -3.84
N THR A 49 -8.82 -6.31 -2.94
CA THR A 49 -7.45 -5.96 -2.52
C THR A 49 -6.96 -6.76 -1.33
N LYS A 50 -7.85 -7.30 -0.52
CA LYS A 50 -7.56 -7.93 0.79
C LYS A 50 -6.82 -7.02 1.77
N THR A 51 -6.92 -5.70 1.57
CA THR A 51 -6.27 -4.70 2.41
C THR A 51 -7.29 -3.62 2.80
N PRO A 52 -7.64 -3.48 4.10
CA PRO A 52 -8.62 -2.49 4.57
C PRO A 52 -7.96 -1.15 4.91
N THR A 53 -7.03 -0.68 4.09
CA THR A 53 -6.28 0.56 4.35
C THR A 53 -6.86 1.76 3.61
N THR A 54 -6.94 2.90 4.27
CA THR A 54 -7.34 4.18 3.68
C THR A 54 -6.14 5.13 3.64
N PRO A 55 -6.04 6.02 2.67
CA PRO A 55 -6.90 6.16 1.50
C PRO A 55 -6.58 5.14 0.41
N THR A 56 -7.58 4.41 -0.07
CA THR A 56 -7.43 3.57 -1.26
C THR A 56 -7.98 4.32 -2.46
N VAL A 57 -7.22 4.36 -3.54
CA VAL A 57 -7.57 5.08 -4.77
C VAL A 57 -7.93 4.09 -5.86
N GLU A 58 -9.08 4.28 -6.49
CA GLU A 58 -9.51 3.53 -7.66
C GLU A 58 -9.35 4.40 -8.90
N ILE A 59 -8.68 3.86 -9.92
CA ILE A 59 -8.53 4.49 -11.23
C ILE A 59 -8.81 3.46 -12.32
N ASN A 60 -9.82 3.71 -13.14
CA ASN A 60 -10.21 2.83 -14.24
C ASN A 60 -10.40 1.35 -13.84
N GLY A 61 -10.87 1.11 -12.62
CA GLY A 61 -11.09 -0.23 -12.09
C GLY A 61 -9.88 -0.90 -11.46
N GLU A 62 -8.74 -0.24 -11.43
CA GLU A 62 -7.55 -0.69 -10.70
C GLU A 62 -7.43 0.07 -9.38
N PHE A 63 -6.86 -0.58 -8.35
CA PHE A 63 -6.70 0.01 -7.03
C PHE A 63 -5.25 0.34 -6.72
N LEU A 64 -5.06 1.50 -6.09
CA LEU A 64 -3.78 1.93 -5.52
C LEU A 64 -3.95 1.97 -4.00
N VAL A 65 -3.23 1.11 -3.31
CA VAL A 65 -3.34 0.90 -1.86
C VAL A 65 -2.10 1.46 -1.17
N PRO A 66 -2.28 2.27 -0.12
CA PRO A 66 -1.13 2.80 0.62
C PRO A 66 -0.33 1.68 1.28
N GLY A 67 0.99 1.78 1.21
CA GLY A 67 1.92 0.76 1.70
C GLY A 67 2.19 -0.36 0.71
N ARG A 68 1.22 -0.73 -0.10
CA ARG A 68 1.37 -1.73 -1.17
C ARG A 68 1.87 -1.09 -2.48
N ASP A 69 1.22 -0.01 -2.91
CA ASP A 69 1.46 0.60 -4.23
C ASP A 69 2.14 1.97 -4.15
N PHE A 70 1.91 2.72 -3.09
CA PHE A 70 2.56 4.01 -2.86
C PHE A 70 2.83 4.23 -1.37
N GLN A 71 3.89 5.00 -1.08
CA GLN A 71 4.30 5.33 0.28
C GLN A 71 3.98 6.79 0.63
N GLN A 72 4.07 7.67 -0.35
CA GLN A 72 3.92 9.11 -0.16
C GLN A 72 2.94 9.70 -1.17
N PRO A 73 2.29 10.84 -0.84
CA PRO A 73 1.34 11.49 -1.75
C PRO A 73 1.96 11.85 -3.11
N GLU A 74 3.20 12.29 -3.14
CA GLU A 74 3.92 12.63 -4.38
C GLU A 74 4.08 11.41 -5.30
N HIS A 75 4.35 10.24 -4.72
CA HIS A 75 4.44 8.98 -5.46
C HIS A 75 3.07 8.62 -6.08
N LEU A 76 2.00 8.77 -5.30
CA LEU A 76 0.64 8.58 -5.81
C LEU A 76 0.34 9.50 -6.99
N ILE A 77 0.67 10.80 -6.88
CA ILE A 77 0.49 11.76 -7.96
C ILE A 77 1.24 11.33 -9.22
N SER A 78 2.47 10.88 -9.08
CA SER A 78 3.28 10.38 -10.19
C SER A 78 2.62 9.18 -10.88
N ILE A 79 2.11 8.24 -10.11
CA ILE A 79 1.40 7.06 -10.65
C ILE A 79 0.15 7.49 -11.42
N LEU A 80 -0.66 8.37 -10.83
CA LEU A 80 -1.91 8.84 -11.46
C LEU A 80 -1.66 9.64 -12.74
N SER A 81 -0.59 10.45 -12.77
CA SER A 81 -0.23 11.25 -13.94
C SER A 81 0.28 10.40 -15.11
N ASN A 82 0.89 9.27 -14.81
CA ASN A 82 1.47 8.34 -15.79
C ASN A 82 0.67 7.04 -15.93
N PHE A 83 -0.55 7.01 -15.42
CA PHE A 83 -1.35 5.79 -15.38
C PHE A 83 -1.61 5.24 -16.78
N LYS A 84 -1.30 3.94 -16.95
CA LYS A 84 -1.65 3.17 -18.15
C LYS A 84 -2.49 1.98 -17.72
N LYS A 85 -3.67 1.86 -18.32
CA LYS A 85 -4.55 0.72 -18.04
C LYS A 85 -3.84 -0.60 -18.36
N SER A 86 -3.89 -1.55 -17.42
CA SER A 86 -3.35 -2.89 -17.62
C SER A 86 -4.04 -3.60 -18.80
N LYS A 87 -3.26 -4.34 -19.59
CA LYS A 87 -3.80 -5.19 -20.66
C LYS A 87 -4.72 -6.30 -20.14
N TYR A 88 -4.61 -6.63 -18.87
CA TYR A 88 -5.34 -7.72 -18.21
C TYR A 88 -6.50 -7.22 -17.32
N SER A 89 -7.05 -6.05 -17.63
CA SER A 89 -8.12 -5.44 -16.84
C SER A 89 -9.37 -6.29 -16.66
N ASN A 90 -9.59 -7.30 -17.51
CA ASN A 90 -10.71 -8.22 -17.42
C ASN A 90 -10.57 -9.22 -16.25
N ASN A 91 -9.37 -9.43 -15.73
CA ASN A 91 -9.06 -10.27 -14.56
C ASN A 91 -8.69 -9.45 -13.34
N ARG A 92 -9.45 -8.40 -13.08
CA ARG A 92 -9.25 -7.45 -12.00
C ARG A 92 -8.98 -8.10 -10.64
N GLN A 93 -9.78 -9.10 -10.27
CA GLN A 93 -9.62 -9.82 -9.01
C GLN A 93 -8.27 -10.55 -8.93
N THR A 94 -7.88 -11.24 -9.99
CA THR A 94 -6.60 -11.96 -10.06
C THR A 94 -5.42 -11.01 -9.94
N ILE A 95 -5.45 -9.87 -10.65
CA ILE A 95 -4.39 -8.87 -10.61
C ILE A 95 -4.24 -8.28 -9.20
N GLU A 96 -5.36 -7.92 -8.57
CA GLU A 96 -5.33 -7.34 -7.22
C GLU A 96 -4.84 -8.35 -6.17
N LEU A 97 -5.25 -9.61 -6.26
CA LEU A 97 -4.76 -10.66 -5.38
C LEU A 97 -3.26 -10.94 -5.58
N LEU A 98 -2.77 -10.91 -6.82
CA LEU A 98 -1.34 -11.06 -7.11
C LEU A 98 -0.52 -9.90 -6.55
N ARG A 99 -1.00 -8.66 -6.68
CA ARG A 99 -0.33 -7.49 -6.10
C ARG A 99 -0.21 -7.60 -4.58
N THR A 100 -1.29 -8.01 -3.92
CA THR A 100 -1.30 -8.21 -2.46
C THR A 100 -0.39 -9.36 -2.05
N LEU A 101 -0.41 -10.46 -2.79
CA LEU A 101 0.48 -11.60 -2.54
C LEU A 101 1.94 -11.21 -2.68
N ASN A 102 2.31 -10.50 -3.74
CA ASN A 102 3.68 -10.01 -3.94
C ASN A 102 4.12 -9.10 -2.79
N PHE A 103 3.26 -8.20 -2.34
CA PHE A 103 3.55 -7.33 -1.21
C PHE A 103 3.75 -8.13 0.09
N ASN A 104 2.91 -9.12 0.35
CA ASN A 104 3.01 -9.95 1.54
C ASN A 104 4.28 -10.82 1.54
N ILE A 105 4.63 -11.39 0.40
CA ILE A 105 5.88 -12.17 0.24
C ILE A 105 7.09 -11.27 0.48
N PHE A 106 7.13 -10.09 -0.10
CA PHE A 106 8.22 -9.14 0.09
C PHE A 106 8.37 -8.73 1.55
N THR A 107 7.27 -8.42 2.23
CA THR A 107 7.26 -8.05 3.65
C THR A 107 7.74 -9.20 4.53
N ALA A 108 7.29 -10.42 4.27
CA ALA A 108 7.74 -11.62 4.99
C ALA A 108 9.24 -11.85 4.79
N PHE A 109 9.75 -11.68 3.57
CA PHE A 109 11.17 -11.80 3.27
C PHE A 109 12.01 -10.77 4.02
N GLN A 110 11.57 -9.52 4.08
CA GLN A 110 12.25 -8.48 4.85
C GLN A 110 12.31 -8.82 6.35
N ARG A 111 11.22 -9.34 6.92
CA ARG A 111 11.18 -9.78 8.32
C ARG A 111 12.16 -10.92 8.58
N MET A 112 12.25 -11.89 7.69
CA MET A 112 13.20 -13.00 7.78
C MET A 112 14.63 -12.48 7.75
N GLN A 113 14.96 -11.54 6.89
CA GLN A 113 16.29 -10.93 6.85
C GLN A 113 16.64 -10.22 8.17
N GLN A 114 15.69 -9.47 8.74
CA GLN A 114 15.88 -8.79 10.01
C GLN A 114 16.13 -9.78 11.17
N ILE A 115 15.39 -10.87 11.22
CA ILE A 115 15.56 -11.92 12.24
C ILE A 115 16.93 -12.57 12.10
N LEU A 116 17.35 -12.92 10.88
CA LEU A 116 18.67 -13.49 10.63
C LEU A 116 19.79 -12.54 11.05
N GLN A 117 19.63 -11.24 10.79
CA GLN A 117 20.61 -10.23 11.21
C GLN A 117 20.70 -10.13 12.74
N GLN A 118 19.57 -10.21 13.44
CA GLN A 118 19.56 -10.21 14.90
C GLN A 118 20.24 -11.45 15.48
N ILE A 119 19.99 -12.63 14.91
CA ILE A 119 20.63 -13.87 15.32
C ILE A 119 22.15 -13.78 15.11
N GLU A 120 22.59 -13.29 13.97
CA GLU A 120 24.02 -13.10 13.68
C GLU A 120 24.68 -12.14 14.67
N ASN A 121 24.03 -11.01 14.96
CA ASN A 121 24.54 -10.03 15.92
C ASN A 121 24.63 -10.60 17.34
N ASN A 122 23.63 -11.37 17.77
CA ASN A 122 23.63 -12.01 19.09
C ASN A 122 24.72 -13.07 19.19
N THR A 123 24.92 -13.87 18.17
CA THR A 123 26.00 -14.88 18.12
C THR A 123 27.37 -14.23 18.22
N LYS A 124 27.62 -13.14 17.52
CA LYS A 124 28.87 -12.36 17.62
C LYS A 124 29.11 -11.82 19.02
N LYS A 125 28.09 -11.33 19.70
CA LYS A 125 28.18 -10.83 21.07
C LYS A 125 28.52 -11.95 22.06
N GLU A 126 27.97 -13.12 21.88
CA GLU A 126 28.29 -14.30 22.72
C GLU A 126 29.74 -14.73 22.55
N GLU A 127 30.22 -14.80 21.32
CA GLU A 127 31.63 -15.11 21.02
C GLU A 127 32.59 -14.08 21.64
N GLU A 128 32.28 -12.79 21.54
CA GLU A 128 33.07 -11.72 22.17
C GLU A 128 33.10 -11.84 23.70
N ASN A 129 31.97 -12.18 24.33
CA ASN A 129 31.89 -12.37 25.77
C ASN A 129 32.65 -13.61 26.25
N GLU A 130 32.60 -14.71 25.53
CA GLU A 130 33.40 -15.91 25.82
C GLU A 130 34.88 -15.60 25.72
N HIS A 131 35.30 -14.84 24.72
CA HIS A 131 36.71 -14.47 24.55
C HIS A 131 37.22 -13.56 25.68
N LYS A 132 36.38 -12.68 26.21
CA LYS A 132 36.68 -11.81 27.36
C LYS A 132 36.75 -12.59 28.67
N SER A 133 36.00 -13.67 28.84
CA SER A 133 35.99 -14.49 30.05
C SER A 133 37.18 -15.49 30.16
N THR A 134 37.90 -15.73 29.07
CA THR A 134 39.05 -16.64 29.00
C THR A 134 40.40 -15.94 29.05
N SER A 135 40.43 -14.63 29.17
CA SER A 135 41.67 -13.86 29.27
C SER A 135 42.08 -13.54 30.72
#